data_45ae0c2578db94a49acf7cd153b79589
#
_entry.id   45ae0c2578db94a49acf7cd153b79589
#
_cell.length_a   1.000
_cell.length_b   1.000
_cell.length_c   1.000
_cell.angle_alpha   90.00
_cell.angle_beta   90.00
_cell.angle_gamma   90.00
#
_symmetry.space_group_name_H-M   'P 1'
#
loop_
_entity.id
_entity.type
_entity.pdbx_description
1 polymer ?
#
loop_
_entity_poly.entity_id
_entity_poly.type
_entity_poly.pdbx_seq_one_letter_code
_entity_poly.pdbx_strand_id
1 'polypeptide(L)'
;VLQELVDYNRRFAGYYDASKAPYDALLNEYERGVDRKMLDSFFATLREGLVPLIHKIGEKPQIDDSFLHQEYPAAQQKAFADYLMEVMGLDRSHCGLGETEHPFTLEFNNKDVRITTNYDEHNVASSMYSVLHEGGHALYELGIRDDLQYTCLAGGVSMGVHESQSRFYENLIGRSRPFVEAIYPKVQEFFPQQLGGVSAEQFYRAVNKAQPSLIRTEADELTYCLHVMVRYEIEKQLIGGTLEAKDVPAVWAKLYKVYLGIEVPNDRYGCLQDSHWSGGAFGYFPSYALGSAYGAQMLRRMEQDVDVWGAAAKGDLTPITAWLREKVHQYGGLME
;
A
#
# COMPACT_ATOMS: atom_id res chain seq x y z
N VAL A 1 1.36 9.99 -26.87
CA VAL A 1 2.14 10.11 -25.61
C VAL A 1 2.36 8.75 -24.98
N LEU A 2 1.31 8.00 -24.53
CA LEU A 2 1.54 6.70 -23.85
C LEU A 2 2.32 5.70 -24.72
N GLN A 3 1.98 5.57 -26.02
CA GLN A 3 2.69 4.68 -26.93
C GLN A 3 4.18 5.07 -27.07
N GLU A 4 4.48 6.35 -27.11
CA GLU A 4 5.87 6.87 -27.18
C GLU A 4 6.66 6.50 -25.91
N LEU A 5 6.01 6.58 -24.73
CA LEU A 5 6.61 6.15 -23.45
C LEU A 5 6.86 4.63 -23.44
N VAL A 6 5.91 3.84 -23.92
CA VAL A 6 6.08 2.39 -24.07
C VAL A 6 7.26 2.08 -24.99
N ASP A 7 7.33 2.71 -26.17
CA ASP A 7 8.40 2.49 -27.15
C ASP A 7 9.77 2.96 -26.63
N TYR A 8 9.77 4.04 -25.82
CA TYR A 8 10.96 4.50 -25.10
C TYR A 8 11.42 3.45 -24.08
N ASN A 9 10.52 2.97 -23.23
CA ASN A 9 10.86 1.99 -22.19
C ASN A 9 11.34 0.64 -22.77
N ARG A 10 10.79 0.21 -23.90
CA ARG A 10 11.29 -0.98 -24.62
C ARG A 10 12.76 -0.81 -25.05
N ARG A 11 13.12 0.39 -25.55
CA ARG A 11 14.52 0.72 -25.92
C ARG A 11 15.40 0.88 -24.69
N PHE A 12 14.91 1.58 -23.68
CA PHE A 12 15.61 1.84 -22.40
C PHE A 12 15.99 0.51 -21.73
N ALA A 13 15.07 -0.44 -21.66
CA ALA A 13 15.33 -1.79 -21.11
C ALA A 13 16.54 -2.46 -21.77
N GLY A 14 16.72 -2.28 -23.09
CA GLY A 14 17.87 -2.80 -23.82
C GLY A 14 19.20 -2.11 -23.48
N TYR A 15 19.16 -0.86 -23.06
CA TYR A 15 20.36 -0.14 -22.56
C TYR A 15 20.70 -0.52 -21.12
N TYR A 16 19.67 -0.84 -20.34
CA TYR A 16 19.84 -1.24 -18.94
C TYR A 16 20.39 -2.67 -18.83
N ASP A 17 19.75 -3.64 -19.50
CA ASP A 17 20.23 -5.02 -19.59
C ASP A 17 19.75 -5.70 -20.89
N ALA A 18 20.60 -5.72 -21.90
CA ALA A 18 20.30 -6.34 -23.21
C ALA A 18 20.20 -7.86 -23.16
N SER A 19 20.62 -8.51 -22.08
CA SER A 19 20.53 -9.98 -21.92
C SER A 19 19.16 -10.45 -21.45
N LYS A 20 18.35 -9.55 -20.87
CA LYS A 20 17.01 -9.83 -20.35
C LYS A 20 15.94 -9.47 -21.38
N ALA A 21 14.79 -10.11 -21.28
CA ALA A 21 13.61 -9.61 -21.96
C ALA A 21 13.24 -8.22 -21.44
N PRO A 22 12.73 -7.30 -22.28
CA PRO A 22 12.57 -5.91 -21.89
C PRO A 22 11.81 -5.67 -20.57
N TYR A 23 10.72 -6.40 -20.35
CA TYR A 23 9.93 -6.23 -19.12
C TYR A 23 10.65 -6.76 -17.88
N ASP A 24 11.45 -7.85 -18.01
CA ASP A 24 12.24 -8.38 -16.90
C ASP A 24 13.38 -7.43 -16.50
N ALA A 25 13.93 -6.67 -17.46
CA ALA A 25 14.89 -5.62 -17.17
C ALA A 25 14.25 -4.47 -16.39
N LEU A 26 13.02 -4.05 -16.76
CA LEU A 26 12.30 -2.98 -16.06
C LEU A 26 11.84 -3.41 -14.66
N LEU A 27 11.38 -4.64 -14.49
CA LEU A 27 11.04 -5.18 -13.16
C LEU A 27 12.24 -5.13 -12.21
N ASN A 28 13.41 -5.48 -12.68
CA ASN A 28 14.64 -5.50 -11.89
C ASN A 28 15.11 -4.10 -11.42
N GLU A 29 14.60 -3.03 -12.02
CA GLU A 29 14.85 -1.66 -11.58
C GLU A 29 14.20 -1.37 -10.21
N TYR A 30 13.01 -1.93 -9.98
CA TYR A 30 12.23 -1.70 -8.76
C TYR A 30 12.42 -2.81 -7.71
N GLU A 31 12.62 -4.06 -8.19
CA GLU A 31 12.77 -5.24 -7.35
C GLU A 31 13.83 -6.16 -7.93
N ARG A 32 15.03 -6.14 -7.40
CA ARG A 32 16.16 -6.89 -7.94
C ARG A 32 15.92 -8.39 -7.90
N GLY A 33 16.25 -9.06 -9.00
CA GLY A 33 16.12 -10.51 -9.12
C GLY A 33 14.71 -11.00 -9.43
N VAL A 34 13.72 -10.13 -9.46
CA VAL A 34 12.35 -10.48 -9.85
C VAL A 34 12.22 -10.48 -11.36
N ASP A 35 11.56 -11.50 -11.89
CA ASP A 35 11.26 -11.66 -13.31
C ASP A 35 9.78 -12.06 -13.53
N ARG A 36 9.35 -12.07 -14.79
CA ARG A 36 7.97 -12.46 -15.16
C ARG A 36 7.64 -13.88 -14.73
N LYS A 37 8.59 -14.81 -14.79
CA LYS A 37 8.35 -16.22 -14.44
C LYS A 37 7.97 -16.34 -12.96
N MET A 38 8.68 -15.64 -12.09
CA MET A 38 8.38 -15.59 -10.66
C MET A 38 7.03 -14.93 -10.45
N LEU A 39 6.77 -13.76 -11.05
CA LEU A 39 5.53 -13.01 -10.87
C LEU A 39 4.32 -13.74 -11.46
N ASP A 40 4.44 -14.42 -12.60
CA ASP A 40 3.36 -15.22 -13.17
C ASP A 40 2.93 -16.34 -12.22
N SER A 41 3.88 -17.02 -11.56
CA SER A 41 3.60 -18.04 -10.55
C SER A 41 2.96 -17.43 -9.30
N PHE A 42 3.51 -16.32 -8.82
CA PHE A 42 3.00 -15.60 -7.64
C PHE A 42 1.55 -15.11 -7.85
N PHE A 43 1.29 -14.42 -8.94
CA PHE A 43 -0.04 -13.91 -9.25
C PHE A 43 -1.04 -15.02 -9.60
N ALA A 44 -0.61 -16.12 -10.20
CA ALA A 44 -1.49 -17.27 -10.41
C ALA A 44 -1.98 -17.86 -9.07
N THR A 45 -1.07 -18.03 -8.11
CA THR A 45 -1.41 -18.53 -6.76
C THR A 45 -2.37 -17.58 -6.04
N LEU A 46 -2.12 -16.28 -6.09
CA LEU A 46 -3.01 -15.27 -5.49
C LEU A 46 -4.41 -15.30 -6.13
N ARG A 47 -4.48 -15.34 -7.46
CA ARG A 47 -5.75 -15.36 -8.18
C ARG A 47 -6.59 -16.60 -7.85
N GLU A 48 -5.96 -17.77 -7.81
CA GLU A 48 -6.63 -19.03 -7.45
C GLU A 48 -7.23 -19.00 -6.05
N GLY A 49 -6.58 -18.31 -5.11
CA GLY A 49 -7.09 -18.14 -3.74
C GLY A 49 -8.10 -17.00 -3.59
N LEU A 50 -7.78 -15.83 -4.13
CA LEU A 50 -8.55 -14.60 -3.87
C LEU A 50 -9.86 -14.54 -4.64
N VAL A 51 -9.90 -14.88 -5.93
CA VAL A 51 -11.10 -14.73 -6.75
C VAL A 51 -12.28 -15.55 -6.20
N PRO A 52 -12.13 -16.86 -5.87
CA PRO A 52 -13.23 -17.62 -5.27
C PRO A 52 -13.65 -17.09 -3.90
N LEU A 53 -12.71 -16.53 -3.11
CA LEU A 53 -13.00 -15.97 -1.80
C LEU A 53 -13.85 -14.69 -1.92
N ILE A 54 -13.50 -13.80 -2.84
CA ILE A 54 -14.23 -12.56 -3.11
C ILE A 54 -15.67 -12.87 -3.56
N HIS A 55 -15.85 -13.86 -4.44
CA HIS A 55 -17.19 -14.31 -4.84
C HIS A 55 -18.02 -14.79 -3.65
N LYS A 56 -17.45 -15.62 -2.78
CA LYS A 56 -18.13 -16.10 -1.57
C LYS A 56 -18.50 -14.97 -0.60
N ILE A 57 -17.65 -13.94 -0.49
CA ILE A 57 -17.94 -12.76 0.34
C ILE A 57 -19.09 -11.96 -0.28
N GLY A 58 -19.07 -11.77 -1.62
CA GLY A 58 -20.14 -11.08 -2.34
C GLY A 58 -21.54 -11.70 -2.17
N GLU A 59 -21.62 -13.02 -1.89
CA GLU A 59 -22.86 -13.72 -1.61
C GLU A 59 -23.40 -13.50 -0.17
N LYS A 60 -22.58 -12.89 0.71
CA LYS A 60 -22.96 -12.63 2.10
C LYS A 60 -23.63 -11.26 2.26
N PRO A 61 -24.44 -11.06 3.31
CA PRO A 61 -24.89 -9.73 3.68
C PRO A 61 -23.71 -8.78 3.86
N GLN A 62 -23.79 -7.63 3.19
CA GLN A 62 -22.71 -6.65 3.24
C GLN A 62 -22.63 -5.99 4.62
N ILE A 63 -21.40 -5.65 5.02
CA ILE A 63 -21.13 -4.90 6.25
C ILE A 63 -21.64 -3.48 6.08
N ASP A 64 -22.39 -2.97 7.08
CA ASP A 64 -22.73 -1.56 7.14
C ASP A 64 -21.50 -0.75 7.58
N ASP A 65 -21.05 0.14 6.72
CA ASP A 65 -19.95 1.06 6.91
C ASP A 65 -20.40 2.53 6.77
N SER A 66 -21.72 2.76 6.68
CA SER A 66 -22.30 4.09 6.44
C SER A 66 -21.85 5.16 7.44
N PHE A 67 -21.56 4.74 8.68
CA PHE A 67 -21.07 5.66 9.71
C PHE A 67 -19.64 6.18 9.42
N LEU A 68 -18.83 5.48 8.60
CA LEU A 68 -17.51 5.97 8.18
C LEU A 68 -17.61 7.14 7.16
N HIS A 69 -18.78 7.32 6.55
CA HIS A 69 -19.04 8.29 5.47
C HIS A 69 -19.92 9.46 5.92
N GLN A 70 -20.06 9.69 7.21
CA GLN A 70 -20.70 10.89 7.77
C GLN A 70 -19.76 12.10 7.62
N GLU A 71 -20.19 13.26 8.14
CA GLU A 71 -19.35 14.46 8.16
C GLU A 71 -18.33 14.39 9.29
N TYR A 72 -17.05 14.28 8.94
CA TYR A 72 -15.89 14.24 9.84
C TYR A 72 -15.04 15.50 9.63
N PRO A 73 -15.15 16.52 10.49
CA PRO A 73 -14.46 17.79 10.28
C PRO A 73 -12.94 17.61 10.16
N ALA A 74 -12.34 18.24 9.14
CA ALA A 74 -10.90 18.14 8.86
C ALA A 74 -10.02 18.51 10.07
N ALA A 75 -10.44 19.47 10.90
CA ALA A 75 -9.71 19.83 12.12
C ALA A 75 -9.64 18.69 13.14
N GLN A 76 -10.70 17.89 13.28
CA GLN A 76 -10.71 16.71 14.15
C GLN A 76 -9.87 15.58 13.56
N GLN A 77 -9.94 15.35 12.25
CA GLN A 77 -9.10 14.38 11.55
C GLN A 77 -7.62 14.72 11.71
N LYS A 78 -7.25 16.01 11.63
CA LYS A 78 -5.88 16.47 11.85
C LYS A 78 -5.39 16.18 13.27
N ALA A 79 -6.20 16.48 14.28
CA ALA A 79 -5.86 16.18 15.67
C ALA A 79 -5.75 14.66 15.91
N PHE A 80 -6.59 13.87 15.25
CA PHE A 80 -6.51 12.40 15.29
C PHE A 80 -5.27 11.86 14.57
N ALA A 81 -4.86 12.47 13.45
CA ALA A 81 -3.63 12.12 12.75
C ALA A 81 -2.39 12.36 13.63
N ASP A 82 -2.33 13.47 14.37
CA ASP A 82 -1.26 13.72 15.34
C ASP A 82 -1.21 12.64 16.45
N TYR A 83 -2.37 12.21 16.94
CA TYR A 83 -2.46 11.08 17.88
C TYR A 83 -1.95 9.75 17.27
N LEU A 84 -2.29 9.46 16.01
CA LEU A 84 -1.79 8.26 15.35
C LEU A 84 -0.28 8.27 15.16
N MET A 85 0.31 9.43 14.83
CA MET A 85 1.77 9.57 14.79
C MET A 85 2.41 9.30 16.15
N GLU A 86 1.80 9.74 17.24
CA GLU A 86 2.26 9.44 18.60
C GLU A 86 2.19 7.93 18.90
N VAL A 87 1.07 7.28 18.56
CA VAL A 87 0.91 5.81 18.71
C VAL A 87 1.96 5.04 17.91
N MET A 88 2.31 5.50 16.71
CA MET A 88 3.37 4.91 15.90
C MET A 88 4.78 5.19 16.43
N GLY A 89 4.95 6.10 17.37
CA GLY A 89 6.25 6.54 17.88
C GLY A 89 7.02 7.43 16.90
N LEU A 90 6.31 8.13 16.00
CA LEU A 90 6.91 9.08 15.07
C LEU A 90 7.23 10.39 15.81
N ASP A 91 8.51 10.66 15.97
CA ASP A 91 9.01 11.89 16.60
C ASP A 91 8.77 13.10 15.69
N ARG A 92 7.91 14.02 16.15
CA ARG A 92 7.57 15.25 15.42
C ARG A 92 8.76 16.18 15.15
N SER A 93 9.87 16.00 15.86
CA SER A 93 11.12 16.74 15.58
C SER A 93 11.87 16.20 14.37
N HIS A 94 11.57 14.97 13.95
CA HIS A 94 12.19 14.29 12.79
C HIS A 94 11.18 13.91 11.70
N CYS A 95 9.87 13.90 12.02
CA CYS A 95 8.82 13.53 11.08
C CYS A 95 7.76 14.63 10.97
N GLY A 96 7.72 15.32 9.82
CA GLY A 96 6.69 16.30 9.49
C GLY A 96 5.40 15.64 9.02
N LEU A 97 4.22 16.27 9.29
CA LEU A 97 2.94 15.89 8.70
C LEU A 97 2.36 17.08 7.93
N GLY A 98 2.06 16.87 6.66
CA GLY A 98 1.42 17.83 5.76
C GLY A 98 0.11 17.31 5.20
N GLU A 99 -0.56 18.14 4.40
CA GLU A 99 -1.80 17.79 3.69
C GLU A 99 -1.57 17.86 2.18
N THR A 100 -2.09 16.87 1.45
CA THR A 100 -2.02 16.81 0.00
C THR A 100 -3.16 15.96 -0.58
N GLU A 101 -3.48 16.15 -1.85
CA GLU A 101 -4.53 15.37 -2.53
C GLU A 101 -4.17 13.87 -2.62
N HIS A 102 -2.90 13.56 -2.89
CA HIS A 102 -2.37 12.20 -2.87
C HIS A 102 -1.30 12.08 -1.78
N PRO A 103 -1.56 11.33 -0.70
CA PRO A 103 -0.58 11.08 0.35
C PRO A 103 0.71 10.49 -0.20
N PHE A 104 1.83 10.90 0.38
CA PHE A 104 3.17 10.40 0.07
C PHE A 104 4.13 10.64 1.23
N THR A 105 5.22 9.89 1.22
CA THR A 105 6.37 10.07 2.10
C THR A 105 7.55 10.60 1.32
N LEU A 106 8.26 11.55 1.88
CA LEU A 106 9.50 12.12 1.35
C LEU A 106 10.55 12.14 2.45
N GLU A 107 11.73 11.61 2.14
CA GLU A 107 12.90 11.62 3.03
C GLU A 107 13.98 12.57 2.51
N PHE A 108 14.64 13.29 3.42
CA PHE A 108 15.87 14.02 3.17
C PHE A 108 17.06 13.33 3.82
N ASN A 109 16.84 12.73 4.95
CA ASN A 109 17.74 11.86 5.69
C ASN A 109 16.98 11.23 6.86
N ASN A 110 17.61 10.36 7.64
CA ASN A 110 17.00 9.69 8.78
C ASN A 110 16.65 10.60 9.99
N LYS A 111 16.70 11.93 9.83
CA LYS A 111 16.30 12.95 10.82
C LYS A 111 15.36 14.01 10.25
N ASP A 112 15.02 13.91 8.98
CA ASP A 112 14.02 14.76 8.32
C ASP A 112 13.26 13.91 7.30
N VAL A 113 12.17 13.31 7.75
CA VAL A 113 11.19 12.60 6.92
C VAL A 113 9.85 13.32 7.01
N ARG A 114 9.13 13.39 5.91
CA ARG A 114 7.86 14.12 5.83
C ARG A 114 6.80 13.25 5.20
N ILE A 115 5.71 13.06 5.92
CA ILE A 115 4.54 12.36 5.43
C ILE A 115 3.42 13.34 5.14
N THR A 116 2.53 12.95 4.25
CA THR A 116 1.32 13.72 3.96
C THR A 116 0.08 12.83 4.08
N THR A 117 -1.06 13.45 4.31
CA THR A 117 -2.36 12.78 4.31
C THR A 117 -3.40 13.65 3.61
N ASN A 118 -4.59 13.10 3.38
CA ASN A 118 -5.75 13.83 2.87
C ASN A 118 -6.89 13.72 3.89
N TYR A 119 -7.53 14.84 4.22
CA TYR A 119 -8.66 14.87 5.14
C TYR A 119 -9.98 14.94 4.38
N ASP A 120 -10.43 13.78 3.87
CA ASP A 120 -11.77 13.66 3.29
C ASP A 120 -12.83 13.72 4.40
N GLU A 121 -13.63 14.77 4.40
CA GLU A 121 -14.66 14.97 5.43
C GLU A 121 -15.80 13.94 5.36
N HIS A 122 -15.85 13.13 4.30
CA HIS A 122 -16.83 12.05 4.15
C HIS A 122 -16.20 10.64 4.15
N ASN A 123 -14.93 10.52 4.55
CA ASN A 123 -14.27 9.22 4.67
C ASN A 123 -13.12 9.26 5.69
N VAL A 124 -13.47 9.18 6.98
CA VAL A 124 -12.48 9.21 8.07
C VAL A 124 -11.45 8.08 7.98
N ALA A 125 -11.83 6.93 7.45
CA ALA A 125 -10.91 5.80 7.29
C ALA A 125 -9.77 6.13 6.31
N SER A 126 -10.01 6.97 5.29
CA SER A 126 -8.99 7.39 4.33
C SER A 126 -7.81 8.06 5.01
N SER A 127 -8.04 9.13 5.79
CA SER A 127 -6.95 9.83 6.49
C SER A 127 -6.29 8.97 7.56
N MET A 128 -7.07 8.19 8.31
CA MET A 128 -6.58 7.30 9.36
C MET A 128 -5.56 6.30 8.80
N TYR A 129 -5.95 5.55 7.76
CA TYR A 129 -5.10 4.50 7.19
C TYR A 129 -3.97 5.07 6.33
N SER A 130 -4.16 6.24 5.73
CA SER A 130 -3.08 6.97 5.06
C SER A 130 -1.96 7.37 6.03
N VAL A 131 -2.28 7.85 7.22
CA VAL A 131 -1.27 8.18 8.25
C VAL A 131 -0.51 6.93 8.70
N LEU A 132 -1.20 5.79 8.88
CA LEU A 132 -0.54 4.54 9.23
C LEU A 132 0.35 4.02 8.09
N HIS A 133 -0.10 4.15 6.85
CA HIS A 133 0.65 3.78 5.65
C HIS A 133 1.92 4.60 5.48
N GLU A 134 1.77 5.92 5.38
CA GLU A 134 2.90 6.83 5.20
C GLU A 134 3.84 6.82 6.42
N GLY A 135 3.27 6.63 7.62
CA GLY A 135 4.03 6.44 8.84
C GLY A 135 4.90 5.18 8.81
N GLY A 136 4.43 4.10 8.18
CA GLY A 136 5.22 2.89 7.95
C GLY A 136 6.44 3.13 7.07
N HIS A 137 6.27 3.86 5.97
CA HIS A 137 7.36 4.33 5.13
C HIS A 137 8.34 5.21 5.91
N ALA A 138 7.81 6.16 6.70
CA ALA A 138 8.63 7.06 7.50
C ALA A 138 9.48 6.32 8.54
N LEU A 139 8.90 5.33 9.25
CA LEU A 139 9.63 4.52 10.22
C LEU A 139 10.78 3.74 9.60
N TYR A 140 10.63 3.30 8.34
CA TYR A 140 11.72 2.68 7.60
C TYR A 140 12.88 3.65 7.40
N GLU A 141 12.62 4.81 6.82
CA GLU A 141 13.66 5.82 6.53
C GLU A 141 14.31 6.38 7.80
N LEU A 142 13.53 6.67 8.85
CA LEU A 142 14.03 7.09 10.16
C LEU A 142 14.85 5.99 10.86
N GLY A 143 14.65 4.73 10.49
CA GLY A 143 15.33 3.57 11.06
C GLY A 143 16.70 3.27 10.46
N ILE A 144 17.04 3.85 9.30
CA ILE A 144 18.32 3.62 8.60
C ILE A 144 19.48 4.20 9.42
N ARG A 145 20.59 3.44 9.51
CA ARG A 145 21.77 3.84 10.30
C ARG A 145 22.39 5.14 9.82
N ASP A 146 22.96 5.88 10.78
CA ASP A 146 23.62 7.17 10.52
C ASP A 146 24.83 7.05 9.56
N ASP A 147 25.58 5.93 9.60
CA ASP A 147 26.76 5.70 8.77
C ASP A 147 26.42 5.43 7.29
N LEU A 148 25.16 5.16 6.95
CA LEU A 148 24.70 5.02 5.58
C LEU A 148 24.20 6.33 5.00
N GLN A 149 23.92 7.34 5.83
CA GLN A 149 23.36 8.61 5.38
C GLN A 149 24.28 9.33 4.38
N TYR A 150 23.67 9.99 3.40
CA TYR A 150 24.37 10.68 2.29
C TYR A 150 25.20 9.75 1.38
N THR A 151 24.93 8.45 1.40
CA THR A 151 25.45 7.46 0.45
C THR A 151 24.32 6.92 -0.43
N CYS A 152 24.66 6.19 -1.49
CA CYS A 152 23.68 5.49 -2.32
C CYS A 152 22.96 4.32 -1.60
N LEU A 153 23.31 4.03 -0.36
CA LEU A 153 22.72 2.98 0.48
C LEU A 153 21.76 3.56 1.54
N ALA A 154 21.54 4.87 1.56
CA ALA A 154 20.75 5.55 2.57
C ALA A 154 19.24 5.38 2.42
N GLY A 155 18.74 4.84 1.31
CA GLY A 155 17.31 4.58 1.08
C GLY A 155 16.91 3.14 1.35
N GLY A 156 15.62 2.85 1.25
CA GLY A 156 15.10 1.48 1.29
C GLY A 156 15.67 0.61 0.17
N VAL A 157 15.83 -0.70 0.43
CA VAL A 157 16.51 -1.62 -0.49
C VAL A 157 15.76 -1.85 -1.80
N SER A 158 14.43 -1.85 -1.76
CA SER A 158 13.57 -1.99 -2.93
C SER A 158 12.20 -1.36 -2.69
N MET A 159 11.43 -1.16 -3.77
CA MET A 159 10.07 -0.64 -3.66
C MET A 159 9.14 -1.65 -2.98
N GLY A 160 9.34 -2.96 -3.17
CA GLY A 160 8.56 -3.99 -2.49
C GLY A 160 8.84 -4.04 -0.99
N VAL A 161 10.09 -3.93 -0.55
CA VAL A 161 10.42 -3.87 0.87
C VAL A 161 9.91 -2.57 1.49
N HIS A 162 9.99 -1.45 0.78
CA HIS A 162 9.46 -0.17 1.25
C HIS A 162 7.94 -0.21 1.45
N GLU A 163 7.21 -0.72 0.45
CA GLU A 163 5.76 -0.93 0.55
C GLU A 163 5.38 -1.98 1.61
N SER A 164 6.27 -2.93 1.91
CA SER A 164 6.00 -3.88 2.98
C SER A 164 5.90 -3.21 4.35
N GLN A 165 6.61 -2.11 4.57
CA GLN A 165 6.58 -1.37 5.83
C GLN A 165 5.27 -0.55 5.96
N SER A 166 4.84 0.12 4.90
CA SER A 166 3.56 0.83 4.87
C SER A 166 2.38 -0.13 5.08
N ARG A 167 2.36 -1.22 4.31
CA ARG A 167 1.31 -2.25 4.41
C ARG A 167 1.32 -2.99 5.74
N PHE A 168 2.49 -3.15 6.36
CA PHE A 168 2.61 -3.74 7.69
C PHE A 168 1.82 -2.93 8.71
N TYR A 169 2.06 -1.61 8.77
CA TYR A 169 1.37 -0.74 9.74
C TYR A 169 -0.08 -0.45 9.35
N GLU A 170 -0.39 -0.28 8.07
CA GLU A 170 -1.75 -0.03 7.60
C GLU A 170 -2.64 -1.26 7.77
N ASN A 171 -2.25 -2.39 7.16
CA ASN A 171 -3.14 -3.55 7.01
C ASN A 171 -2.91 -4.58 8.11
N LEU A 172 -1.66 -5.04 8.33
CA LEU A 172 -1.43 -6.16 9.22
C LEU A 172 -1.62 -5.78 10.70
N ILE A 173 -1.19 -4.58 11.10
CA ILE A 173 -1.38 -4.08 12.46
C ILE A 173 -2.61 -3.18 12.53
N GLY A 174 -2.69 -2.13 11.73
CA GLY A 174 -3.69 -1.07 11.83
C GLY A 174 -5.14 -1.54 11.66
N ARG A 175 -5.37 -2.57 10.84
CA ARG A 175 -6.69 -3.18 10.64
C ARG A 175 -6.90 -4.41 11.52
N SER A 176 -5.92 -4.82 12.32
CA SER A 176 -6.07 -5.97 13.22
C SER A 176 -7.07 -5.68 14.34
N ARG A 177 -7.80 -6.72 14.77
CA ARG A 177 -8.76 -6.58 15.88
C ARG A 177 -8.11 -6.04 17.15
N PRO A 178 -6.97 -6.60 17.62
CA PRO A 178 -6.34 -6.09 18.85
C PRO A 178 -6.01 -4.61 18.80
N PHE A 179 -5.45 -4.12 17.68
CA PHE A 179 -5.10 -2.71 17.54
C PHE A 179 -6.33 -1.82 17.43
N VAL A 180 -7.32 -2.19 16.59
CA VAL A 180 -8.55 -1.42 16.44
C VAL A 180 -9.27 -1.28 17.79
N GLU A 181 -9.43 -2.38 18.55
CA GLU A 181 -10.07 -2.36 19.87
C GLU A 181 -9.29 -1.47 20.87
N ALA A 182 -7.96 -1.48 20.80
CA ALA A 182 -7.11 -0.66 21.69
C ALA A 182 -7.26 0.84 21.44
N ILE A 183 -7.30 1.27 20.16
CA ILE A 183 -7.38 2.71 19.84
C ILE A 183 -8.82 3.23 19.77
N TYR A 184 -9.82 2.35 19.65
CA TYR A 184 -11.21 2.75 19.42
C TYR A 184 -11.79 3.73 20.44
N PRO A 185 -11.52 3.63 21.76
CA PRO A 185 -11.94 4.64 22.71
C PRO A 185 -11.48 6.06 22.36
N LYS A 186 -10.26 6.19 21.83
CA LYS A 186 -9.73 7.48 21.35
C LYS A 186 -10.38 7.90 20.04
N VAL A 187 -10.64 6.99 19.12
CA VAL A 187 -11.41 7.30 17.91
C VAL A 187 -12.77 7.88 18.24
N GLN A 188 -13.50 7.29 19.20
CA GLN A 188 -14.78 7.82 19.69
C GLN A 188 -14.65 9.19 20.38
N GLU A 189 -13.56 9.42 21.12
CA GLU A 189 -13.29 10.71 21.77
C GLU A 189 -13.09 11.84 20.75
N PHE A 190 -12.41 11.57 19.64
CA PHE A 190 -12.24 12.52 18.54
C PHE A 190 -13.52 12.73 17.74
N PHE A 191 -14.35 11.67 17.56
CA PHE A 191 -15.53 11.69 16.71
C PHE A 191 -16.80 11.22 17.44
N PRO A 192 -17.18 11.88 18.56
CA PRO A 192 -18.27 11.41 19.43
C PRO A 192 -19.64 11.48 18.76
N GLN A 193 -19.86 12.42 17.84
CA GLN A 193 -21.14 12.57 17.15
C GLN A 193 -21.39 11.44 16.15
N GLN A 194 -20.35 11.04 15.42
CA GLN A 194 -20.44 10.03 14.38
C GLN A 194 -20.35 8.60 14.95
N LEU A 195 -19.54 8.41 15.97
CA LEU A 195 -19.18 7.08 16.49
C LEU A 195 -19.72 6.78 17.89
N GLY A 196 -20.43 7.70 18.54
CA GLY A 196 -20.93 7.49 19.91
C GLY A 196 -21.89 6.31 20.07
N GLY A 197 -22.59 5.92 19.00
CA GLY A 197 -23.49 4.77 18.97
C GLY A 197 -22.89 3.53 18.31
N VAL A 198 -21.62 3.57 17.85
CA VAL A 198 -20.95 2.50 17.12
C VAL A 198 -20.04 1.73 18.10
N SER A 199 -20.12 0.41 18.09
CA SER A 199 -19.23 -0.43 18.90
C SER A 199 -17.87 -0.64 18.20
N ALA A 200 -16.82 -1.00 18.96
CA ALA A 200 -15.52 -1.37 18.43
C ALA A 200 -15.62 -2.53 17.42
N GLU A 201 -16.50 -3.49 17.67
CA GLU A 201 -16.77 -4.61 16.75
C GLU A 201 -17.35 -4.12 15.41
N GLN A 202 -18.32 -3.22 15.44
CA GLN A 202 -18.89 -2.65 14.20
C GLN A 202 -17.82 -1.85 13.43
N PHE A 203 -17.03 -1.04 14.14
CA PHE A 203 -15.94 -0.29 13.53
C PHE A 203 -14.89 -1.23 12.91
N TYR A 204 -14.42 -2.24 13.65
CA TYR A 204 -13.50 -3.25 13.16
C TYR A 204 -14.01 -3.92 11.88
N ARG A 205 -15.28 -4.33 11.86
CA ARG A 205 -15.88 -4.97 10.68
C ARG A 205 -15.97 -4.01 9.50
N ALA A 206 -16.31 -2.75 9.74
CA ALA A 206 -16.46 -1.76 8.68
C ALA A 206 -15.12 -1.44 8.00
N VAL A 207 -14.04 -1.23 8.77
CA VAL A 207 -12.72 -0.95 8.22
C VAL A 207 -12.05 -2.16 7.55
N ASN A 208 -12.59 -3.36 7.77
CA ASN A 208 -12.18 -4.61 7.11
C ASN A 208 -13.22 -5.13 6.11
N LYS A 209 -14.17 -4.28 5.69
CA LYS A 209 -15.14 -4.64 4.65
C LYS A 209 -14.41 -4.94 3.35
N ALA A 210 -14.69 -6.11 2.76
CA ALA A 210 -14.14 -6.52 1.48
C ALA A 210 -15.21 -6.48 0.41
N GLN A 211 -14.98 -5.66 -0.62
CA GLN A 211 -15.91 -5.52 -1.74
C GLN A 211 -15.16 -5.01 -2.98
N PRO A 212 -15.38 -5.59 -4.18
CA PRO A 212 -14.78 -5.07 -5.40
C PRO A 212 -15.10 -3.60 -5.64
N SER A 213 -14.08 -2.82 -5.97
CA SER A 213 -14.17 -1.38 -6.25
C SER A 213 -13.48 -1.03 -7.55
N LEU A 214 -13.68 0.19 -8.06
CA LEU A 214 -13.08 0.65 -9.32
C LEU A 214 -11.66 1.19 -9.11
N ILE A 215 -11.40 1.84 -7.98
CA ILE A 215 -10.18 2.61 -7.75
C ILE A 215 -9.20 1.80 -6.89
N ARG A 216 -7.98 1.60 -7.40
CA ARG A 216 -6.94 0.81 -6.73
C ARG A 216 -6.56 1.36 -5.34
N THR A 217 -6.37 2.66 -5.23
CA THR A 217 -5.96 3.31 -3.98
C THR A 217 -7.03 3.25 -2.87
N GLU A 218 -8.27 2.98 -3.24
CA GLU A 218 -9.41 2.82 -2.32
C GLU A 218 -9.79 1.34 -2.11
N ALA A 219 -9.06 0.42 -2.77
CA ALA A 219 -9.35 -1.00 -2.69
C ALA A 219 -9.03 -1.56 -1.30
N ASP A 220 -9.92 -2.44 -0.81
CA ASP A 220 -9.66 -3.19 0.41
C ASP A 220 -8.48 -4.16 0.27
N GLU A 221 -7.96 -4.64 1.40
CA GLU A 221 -6.78 -5.51 1.44
C GLU A 221 -6.93 -6.77 0.60
N LEU A 222 -8.13 -7.36 0.56
CA LEU A 222 -8.39 -8.60 -0.16
C LEU A 222 -8.40 -8.42 -1.68
N THR A 223 -8.98 -7.31 -2.17
CA THR A 223 -9.11 -7.05 -3.61
C THR A 223 -7.90 -6.30 -4.19
N TYR A 224 -7.08 -5.66 -3.36
CA TYR A 224 -5.96 -4.82 -3.79
C TYR A 224 -4.99 -5.53 -4.75
N CYS A 225 -4.59 -6.76 -4.44
CA CYS A 225 -3.66 -7.50 -5.31
C CYS A 225 -4.24 -7.79 -6.70
N LEU A 226 -5.57 -7.89 -6.85
CA LEU A 226 -6.20 -8.07 -8.15
C LEU A 226 -6.10 -6.80 -9.01
N HIS A 227 -6.19 -5.61 -8.39
CA HIS A 227 -5.92 -4.34 -9.07
C HIS A 227 -4.48 -4.28 -9.59
N VAL A 228 -3.52 -4.68 -8.79
CA VAL A 228 -2.10 -4.76 -9.19
C VAL A 228 -1.92 -5.75 -10.35
N MET A 229 -2.56 -6.89 -10.27
CA MET A 229 -2.49 -7.95 -11.28
C MET A 229 -3.01 -7.48 -12.65
N VAL A 230 -4.08 -6.67 -12.70
CA VAL A 230 -4.58 -6.07 -13.95
C VAL A 230 -3.47 -5.23 -14.61
N ARG A 231 -2.78 -4.41 -13.85
CA ARG A 231 -1.69 -3.56 -14.38
C ARG A 231 -0.51 -4.39 -14.85
N TYR A 232 -0.12 -5.40 -14.09
CA TYR A 232 0.95 -6.34 -14.47
C TYR A 232 0.65 -7.04 -15.79
N GLU A 233 -0.56 -7.56 -15.99
CA GLU A 233 -0.98 -8.22 -17.23
C GLU A 233 -0.96 -7.26 -18.44
N ILE A 234 -1.30 -6.00 -18.24
CA ILE A 234 -1.26 -4.97 -19.29
C ILE A 234 0.19 -4.60 -19.61
N GLU A 235 1.03 -4.36 -18.58
CA GLU A 235 2.44 -3.99 -18.78
C GLU A 235 3.22 -5.08 -19.52
N LYS A 236 3.00 -6.37 -19.20
CA LYS A 236 3.60 -7.48 -19.93
C LYS A 236 3.30 -7.40 -21.43
N GLN A 237 2.06 -7.08 -21.78
CA GLN A 237 1.64 -6.99 -23.17
C GLN A 237 2.16 -5.71 -23.84
N LEU A 238 2.10 -4.56 -23.16
CA LEU A 238 2.63 -3.30 -23.68
C LEU A 238 4.12 -3.40 -23.95
N ILE A 239 4.91 -3.76 -22.97
CA ILE A 239 6.37 -3.84 -23.12
C ILE A 239 6.80 -5.02 -24.01
N GLY A 240 6.04 -6.13 -23.97
CA GLY A 240 6.24 -7.28 -24.85
C GLY A 240 5.84 -7.05 -26.32
N GLY A 241 5.15 -5.96 -26.65
CA GLY A 241 4.78 -5.58 -28.02
C GLY A 241 3.54 -6.28 -28.57
N THR A 242 2.73 -6.92 -27.74
CA THR A 242 1.48 -7.60 -28.14
C THR A 242 0.24 -6.75 -27.91
N LEU A 243 0.36 -5.58 -27.27
CA LEU A 243 -0.70 -4.62 -27.03
C LEU A 243 -0.21 -3.21 -27.41
N GLU A 244 -1.05 -2.44 -28.09
CA GLU A 244 -0.83 -1.02 -28.34
C GLU A 244 -1.59 -0.16 -27.30
N ALA A 245 -1.07 1.03 -27.01
CA ALA A 245 -1.64 1.93 -26.02
C ALA A 245 -3.11 2.28 -26.28
N LYS A 246 -3.54 2.36 -27.53
CA LYS A 246 -4.94 2.65 -27.91
C LYS A 246 -5.93 1.56 -27.48
N ASP A 247 -5.46 0.32 -27.31
CA ASP A 247 -6.29 -0.84 -26.99
C ASP A 247 -6.31 -1.12 -25.47
N VAL A 248 -5.52 -0.39 -24.68
CA VAL A 248 -5.46 -0.53 -23.21
C VAL A 248 -6.84 -0.41 -22.54
N PRO A 249 -7.72 0.55 -22.89
CA PRO A 249 -9.02 0.65 -22.23
C PRO A 249 -9.87 -0.62 -22.36
N ALA A 250 -9.86 -1.27 -23.52
CA ALA A 250 -10.63 -2.49 -23.76
C ALA A 250 -10.06 -3.69 -22.98
N VAL A 251 -8.75 -3.82 -22.95
CA VAL A 251 -8.08 -4.88 -22.17
C VAL A 251 -8.29 -4.67 -20.67
N TRP A 252 -8.20 -3.42 -20.20
CA TRP A 252 -8.46 -3.06 -18.81
C TRP A 252 -9.87 -3.46 -18.38
N ALA A 253 -10.90 -3.02 -19.12
CA ALA A 253 -12.29 -3.35 -18.83
C ALA A 253 -12.52 -4.87 -18.78
N LYS A 254 -11.92 -5.62 -19.72
CA LYS A 254 -11.99 -7.08 -19.75
C LYS A 254 -11.38 -7.71 -18.48
N LEU A 255 -10.19 -7.26 -18.06
CA LEU A 255 -9.50 -7.80 -16.89
C LEU A 255 -10.25 -7.46 -15.59
N TYR A 256 -10.80 -6.25 -15.46
CA TYR A 256 -11.64 -5.88 -14.32
C TYR A 256 -12.88 -6.79 -14.20
N LYS A 257 -13.53 -7.07 -15.33
CA LYS A 257 -14.67 -7.99 -15.36
C LYS A 257 -14.26 -9.41 -14.92
N VAL A 258 -13.11 -9.89 -15.38
CA VAL A 258 -12.63 -11.24 -15.07
C VAL A 258 -12.14 -11.38 -13.63
N TYR A 259 -11.40 -10.41 -13.10
CA TYR A 259 -10.76 -10.52 -11.78
C TYR A 259 -11.64 -9.98 -10.65
N LEU A 260 -12.33 -8.88 -10.87
CA LEU A 260 -13.12 -8.19 -9.86
C LEU A 260 -14.64 -8.34 -10.05
N GLY A 261 -15.09 -8.84 -11.20
CA GLY A 261 -16.51 -9.03 -11.51
C GLY A 261 -17.27 -7.74 -11.80
N ILE A 262 -16.61 -6.59 -11.94
CA ILE A 262 -17.23 -5.27 -12.10
C ILE A 262 -17.01 -4.70 -13.51
N GLU A 263 -17.95 -3.84 -13.93
CA GLU A 263 -17.87 -3.10 -15.20
C GLU A 263 -17.19 -1.75 -15.01
N VAL A 264 -16.32 -1.39 -15.93
CA VAL A 264 -15.64 -0.08 -15.94
C VAL A 264 -16.45 0.89 -16.77
N PRO A 265 -17.01 1.97 -16.18
CA PRO A 265 -17.95 2.84 -16.89
C PRO A 265 -17.28 3.78 -17.91
N ASN A 266 -16.01 4.14 -17.69
CA ASN A 266 -15.21 5.01 -18.55
C ASN A 266 -13.74 4.95 -18.15
N ASP A 267 -12.86 5.59 -18.95
CA ASP A 267 -11.40 5.54 -18.75
C ASP A 267 -10.92 6.27 -17.49
N ARG A 268 -11.67 7.26 -16.98
CA ARG A 268 -11.36 7.96 -15.72
C ARG A 268 -11.40 7.01 -14.53
N TYR A 269 -12.40 6.12 -14.49
CA TYR A 269 -12.53 5.05 -13.49
C TYR A 269 -11.83 3.75 -13.92
N GLY A 270 -11.14 3.79 -15.04
CA GLY A 270 -10.37 2.70 -15.63
C GLY A 270 -8.89 3.02 -15.70
N CYS A 271 -8.33 2.92 -16.90
CA CYS A 271 -6.87 2.97 -17.14
C CYS A 271 -6.20 4.34 -16.89
N LEU A 272 -6.97 5.40 -16.63
CA LEU A 272 -6.44 6.74 -16.33
C LEU A 272 -6.36 7.05 -14.83
N GLN A 273 -6.65 6.10 -13.96
CA GLN A 273 -6.68 6.35 -12.51
C GLN A 273 -5.29 6.43 -11.85
N ASP A 274 -4.25 5.90 -12.50
CA ASP A 274 -2.87 5.89 -11.98
C ASP A 274 -1.96 6.80 -12.82
N SER A 275 -1.01 7.48 -12.18
CA SER A 275 -0.04 8.35 -12.84
C SER A 275 1.24 7.64 -13.30
N HIS A 276 1.46 6.39 -12.90
CA HIS A 276 2.70 5.64 -13.15
C HIS A 276 3.11 5.61 -14.61
N TRP A 277 2.21 5.21 -15.50
CA TRP A 277 2.52 5.11 -16.93
C TRP A 277 2.77 6.47 -17.59
N SER A 278 2.08 7.52 -17.14
CA SER A 278 2.33 8.88 -17.64
C SER A 278 3.69 9.43 -17.19
N GLY A 279 4.23 8.92 -16.10
CA GLY A 279 5.59 9.17 -15.63
C GLY A 279 6.64 8.20 -16.21
N GLY A 280 6.24 7.22 -17.02
CA GLY A 280 7.14 6.23 -17.61
C GLY A 280 7.52 5.08 -16.69
N ALA A 281 6.87 4.93 -15.53
CA ALA A 281 7.15 3.87 -14.56
C ALA A 281 6.47 2.55 -14.94
N PHE A 282 7.12 1.76 -15.78
CA PHE A 282 6.72 0.40 -16.13
C PHE A 282 7.55 -0.62 -15.34
N GLY A 283 6.89 -1.65 -14.78
CA GLY A 283 7.53 -2.63 -13.88
C GLY A 283 7.37 -2.32 -12.39
N TYR A 284 6.79 -1.17 -12.05
CA TYR A 284 6.62 -0.73 -10.66
C TYR A 284 5.47 -1.47 -9.93
N PHE A 285 4.31 -1.65 -10.58
CA PHE A 285 3.09 -2.14 -9.94
C PHE A 285 3.24 -3.47 -9.17
N PRO A 286 4.03 -4.46 -9.62
CA PRO A 286 4.22 -5.70 -8.86
C PRO A 286 4.77 -5.49 -7.44
N SER A 287 5.56 -4.44 -7.21
CA SER A 287 6.12 -4.10 -5.89
C SER A 287 5.04 -3.93 -4.82
N TYR A 288 3.87 -3.41 -5.18
CA TYR A 288 2.74 -3.26 -4.27
C TYR A 288 2.20 -4.61 -3.74
N ALA A 289 2.10 -5.62 -4.58
CA ALA A 289 1.65 -6.95 -4.17
C ALA A 289 2.77 -7.72 -3.44
N LEU A 290 4.02 -7.58 -3.90
CA LEU A 290 5.19 -8.14 -3.23
C LEU A 290 5.35 -7.55 -1.84
N GLY A 291 5.13 -6.24 -1.67
CA GLY A 291 5.15 -5.58 -0.37
C GLY A 291 4.19 -6.21 0.64
N SER A 292 2.94 -6.48 0.23
CA SER A 292 1.99 -7.20 1.08
C SER A 292 2.48 -8.60 1.48
N ALA A 293 3.08 -9.34 0.55
CA ALA A 293 3.62 -10.68 0.82
C ALA A 293 4.85 -10.63 1.75
N TYR A 294 5.77 -9.67 1.54
CA TYR A 294 6.94 -9.50 2.41
C TYR A 294 6.52 -9.08 3.81
N GLY A 295 5.57 -8.15 3.96
CA GLY A 295 5.02 -7.77 5.25
C GLY A 295 4.46 -8.97 6.02
N ALA A 296 3.69 -9.82 5.35
CA ALA A 296 3.13 -11.04 5.95
C ALA A 296 4.23 -12.04 6.39
N GLN A 297 5.30 -12.19 5.61
CA GLN A 297 6.45 -13.04 5.98
C GLN A 297 7.20 -12.46 7.18
N MET A 298 7.41 -11.13 7.20
CA MET A 298 8.03 -10.44 8.33
C MET A 298 7.19 -10.59 9.60
N LEU A 299 5.86 -10.42 9.53
CA LEU A 299 4.95 -10.63 10.65
C LEU A 299 5.08 -12.04 11.21
N ARG A 300 4.99 -13.05 10.35
CA ARG A 300 5.10 -14.46 10.76
C ARG A 300 6.43 -14.78 11.44
N ARG A 301 7.52 -14.11 11.02
CA ARG A 301 8.83 -14.25 11.69
C ARG A 301 8.86 -13.49 13.00
N MET A 302 8.33 -12.27 13.03
CA MET A 302 8.26 -11.42 14.20
C MET A 302 7.50 -12.07 15.35
N GLU A 303 6.39 -12.77 15.08
CA GLU A 303 5.58 -13.49 16.06
C GLU A 303 6.37 -14.55 16.85
N GLN A 304 7.52 -14.99 16.36
CA GLN A 304 8.41 -15.92 17.06
C GLN A 304 9.32 -15.21 18.07
N ASP A 305 9.52 -13.92 17.91
CA ASP A 305 10.47 -13.12 18.71
C ASP A 305 9.75 -12.12 19.64
N VAL A 306 8.54 -11.67 19.27
CA VAL A 306 7.78 -10.59 19.93
C VAL A 306 6.33 -11.00 20.13
N ASP A 307 5.74 -10.65 21.26
CA ASP A 307 4.27 -10.72 21.46
C ASP A 307 3.58 -9.56 20.70
N VAL A 308 3.47 -9.73 19.38
CA VAL A 308 2.92 -8.72 18.46
C VAL A 308 1.49 -8.33 18.85
N TRP A 309 0.66 -9.34 19.10
CA TRP A 309 -0.76 -9.11 19.35
C TRP A 309 -1.02 -8.54 20.75
N GLY A 310 -0.21 -8.91 21.74
CA GLY A 310 -0.25 -8.30 23.06
C GLY A 310 0.22 -6.84 23.06
N ALA A 311 1.17 -6.49 22.21
CA ALA A 311 1.61 -5.11 21.99
C ALA A 311 0.50 -4.30 21.27
N ALA A 312 -0.04 -4.83 20.19
CA ALA A 312 -1.15 -4.21 19.44
C ALA A 312 -2.38 -3.97 20.34
N ALA A 313 -2.74 -4.93 21.19
CA ALA A 313 -3.88 -4.82 22.12
C ALA A 313 -3.70 -3.74 23.21
N LYS A 314 -2.48 -3.27 23.40
CA LYS A 314 -2.17 -2.14 24.31
C LYS A 314 -2.05 -0.81 23.57
N GLY A 315 -2.10 -0.82 22.24
CA GLY A 315 -1.78 0.34 21.40
C GLY A 315 -0.29 0.74 21.49
N ASP A 316 0.58 -0.17 21.92
CA ASP A 316 2.02 0.04 22.05
C ASP A 316 2.77 -0.65 20.89
N LEU A 317 3.11 0.11 19.86
CA LEU A 317 3.82 -0.41 18.69
C LEU A 317 5.35 -0.41 18.85
N THR A 318 5.88 0.04 20.01
CA THR A 318 7.32 0.14 20.27
C THR A 318 8.07 -1.18 20.07
N PRO A 319 7.61 -2.34 20.59
CA PRO A 319 8.32 -3.62 20.39
C PRO A 319 8.35 -4.05 18.92
N ILE A 320 7.27 -3.76 18.16
CA ILE A 320 7.14 -4.06 16.73
C ILE A 320 8.14 -3.23 15.94
N THR A 321 8.13 -1.91 16.17
CA THR A 321 9.02 -0.96 15.51
C THR A 321 10.49 -1.26 15.83
N ALA A 322 10.81 -1.63 17.09
CA ALA A 322 12.17 -1.99 17.50
C ALA A 322 12.67 -3.23 16.74
N TRP A 323 11.82 -4.26 16.59
CA TRP A 323 12.16 -5.45 15.83
C TRP A 323 12.39 -5.14 14.35
N LEU A 324 11.50 -4.36 13.72
CA LEU A 324 11.65 -3.96 12.30
C LEU A 324 12.93 -3.13 12.12
N ARG A 325 13.22 -2.20 13.04
CA ARG A 325 14.44 -1.40 13.00
C ARG A 325 15.70 -2.28 13.09
N GLU A 326 15.71 -3.24 13.99
CA GLU A 326 16.84 -4.16 14.16
C GLU A 326 17.03 -5.11 12.98
N LYS A 327 15.94 -5.66 12.43
CA LYS A 327 16.03 -6.74 11.43
C LYS A 327 15.95 -6.23 9.98
N VAL A 328 15.37 -5.04 9.74
CA VAL A 328 15.10 -4.52 8.40
C VAL A 328 15.65 -3.10 8.23
N HIS A 329 15.14 -2.12 8.99
CA HIS A 329 15.33 -0.71 8.67
C HIS A 329 16.78 -0.27 8.69
N GLN A 330 17.55 -0.68 9.71
CA GLN A 330 18.92 -0.22 9.90
C GLN A 330 19.86 -0.49 8.72
N TYR A 331 19.50 -1.43 7.85
CA TYR A 331 20.37 -1.84 6.75
C TYR A 331 20.22 -0.98 5.51
N GLY A 332 19.11 -0.22 5.35
CA GLY A 332 18.85 0.57 4.14
C GLY A 332 19.02 -0.27 2.88
N GLY A 333 19.77 0.22 1.91
CA GLY A 333 20.12 -0.50 0.68
C GLY A 333 21.34 -1.43 0.77
N LEU A 334 21.84 -1.73 1.98
CA LEU A 334 23.07 -2.52 2.16
C LEU A 334 22.87 -4.02 1.88
N MET A 335 21.67 -4.55 2.09
CA MET A 335 21.31 -5.95 1.90
C MET A 335 20.18 -6.07 0.88
N GLU A 336 20.33 -7.04 -0.06
CA GLU A 336 19.31 -7.40 -1.06
C GLU A 336 18.45 -8.57 -0.58
#